data_3afc040420c75e2636d044fc8c2e157c
#
_entry.id   3afc040420c75e2636d044fc8c2e157c
#
_cell.length_a   1.000
_cell.length_b   1.000
_cell.length_c   1.000
_cell.angle_alpha   90.00
_cell.angle_beta   90.00
_cell.angle_gamma   90.00
#
_symmetry.space_group_name_H-M   'P 1'
#
loop_
_entity.id
_entity.type
_entity.pdbx_description
1 polymer ?
#
loop_
_entity_poly.entity_id
_entity_poly.type
_entity_poly.pdbx_seq_one_letter_code
_entity_poly.pdbx_strand_id
1 'polypeptide(L)'
;MAKKTSLWALLLVMLVTMLTAGCGGGSGEKKAAPANDKKLIIYTSMKESLIKGIVEGFKKQNPDIDVDYQSAGAGKLMAKIAAERQSGKILADVIWTSEVPDFYKMKDEDILEKYQSPVLKETVNPFNDYDGSFHAARLGTLGIIINTDKIKTAPTQWSDLLKPEYKNGFGIANPALSGTSYMSVALLEKQFGWKFFEDIKANGGRIGKGSGQVIDDTASGELVSSLAVDYITNAKIAKGAHLQMCYPPELLLVPSPVAIFKGTPKLDAAKKFVDYLLSKEAQTLVAKQGTIPVREDVEIPAKFNLPAPKAALEKSIKIDYKEAVKAKENTIKKFSGIMQVKK
;
A
#
# COMPACT_ATOMS: atom_id res chain seq x y z
N MET A 1 54.84 48.01 -4.88
CA MET A 1 55.12 48.18 -6.33
C MET A 1 53.93 47.56 -7.03
N ALA A 2 52.98 48.33 -7.49
CA ALA A 2 52.84 48.90 -8.83
C ALA A 2 52.46 47.82 -9.83
N LYS A 3 51.43 47.83 -10.64
CA LYS A 3 50.51 48.81 -11.25
C LYS A 3 49.42 48.00 -11.95
N LYS A 4 48.11 48.25 -11.93
CA LYS A 4 47.35 49.08 -12.90
C LYS A 4 47.41 48.50 -14.34
N THR A 5 46.30 48.27 -15.08
CA THR A 5 45.25 49.14 -15.64
C THR A 5 44.28 48.22 -16.41
N SER A 6 42.95 48.19 -16.39
CA SER A 6 41.95 49.13 -16.92
C SER A 6 41.96 49.32 -18.46
N LEU A 7 40.84 49.06 -19.11
CA LEU A 7 40.11 49.84 -20.15
C LEU A 7 39.09 48.94 -20.85
N TRP A 8 37.77 49.17 -20.73
CA TRP A 8 36.88 50.13 -21.39
C TRP A 8 36.89 49.97 -22.95
N ALA A 9 35.83 49.53 -23.48
CA ALA A 9 34.60 50.16 -24.01
C ALA A 9 34.49 50.10 -25.54
N LEU A 10 33.34 50.05 -26.04
CA LEU A 10 32.58 50.65 -27.16
C LEU A 10 31.80 49.55 -27.94
N LEU A 11 30.46 49.51 -27.88
CA LEU A 11 29.42 50.37 -28.50
C LEU A 11 29.47 50.34 -30.05
N LEU A 12 28.45 49.84 -30.72
CA LEU A 12 27.52 50.52 -31.65
C LEU A 12 26.59 49.54 -32.34
N VAL A 13 25.32 49.53 -32.03
CA VAL A 13 24.15 49.99 -32.78
C VAL A 13 24.23 49.83 -34.31
N MET A 14 23.34 48.99 -34.86
CA MET A 14 22.67 49.27 -36.11
C MET A 14 21.27 48.67 -36.14
N LEU A 15 20.33 49.58 -36.13
CA LEU A 15 18.92 49.44 -36.37
C LEU A 15 18.68 49.41 -37.89
N VAL A 16 18.03 48.37 -38.40
CA VAL A 16 17.40 48.45 -39.74
C VAL A 16 16.03 47.80 -39.70
N THR A 17 15.04 48.65 -39.75
CA THR A 17 13.65 48.34 -40.02
C THR A 17 13.42 47.96 -41.47
N MET A 18 12.71 46.86 -41.70
CA MET A 18 11.87 46.73 -42.91
C MET A 18 10.59 46.00 -42.60
N LEU A 19 9.50 46.74 -42.71
CA LEU A 19 8.13 46.25 -42.81
C LEU A 19 7.96 45.59 -44.17
N THR A 20 7.42 44.35 -44.18
CA THR A 20 6.56 43.91 -45.31
C THR A 20 5.40 43.13 -44.71
N ALA A 21 4.22 43.62 -45.01
CA ALA A 21 2.96 42.96 -44.78
C ALA A 21 2.80 41.75 -45.69
N GLY A 22 2.31 40.64 -45.10
CA GLY A 22 1.93 39.45 -45.87
C GLY A 22 0.87 38.68 -45.09
N CYS A 23 -0.34 38.73 -45.59
CA CYS A 23 -1.52 38.01 -45.10
C CYS A 23 -1.39 36.49 -45.16
N GLY A 24 -2.05 35.80 -44.24
CA GLY A 24 -2.78 34.58 -44.52
C GLY A 24 -2.20 33.29 -43.98
N GLY A 25 -2.89 32.62 -43.10
CA GLY A 25 -2.74 31.21 -42.81
C GLY A 25 -2.76 30.91 -41.31
N GLY A 26 -3.94 30.85 -40.72
CA GLY A 26 -4.09 30.30 -39.36
C GLY A 26 -3.75 28.81 -39.36
N SER A 27 -2.52 28.48 -38.98
CA SER A 27 -2.15 27.14 -38.54
C SER A 27 -2.30 27.14 -37.02
N GLY A 28 -3.46 26.65 -36.55
CA GLY A 28 -3.63 26.30 -35.17
C GLY A 28 -2.53 25.34 -34.77
N GLU A 29 -1.55 25.80 -34.00
CA GLU A 29 -0.69 24.90 -33.23
C GLU A 29 -1.57 24.03 -32.33
N LYS A 30 -1.83 22.81 -32.79
CA LYS A 30 -2.22 21.74 -31.90
C LYS A 30 -1.09 21.58 -30.90
N LYS A 31 -1.21 22.17 -29.70
CA LYS A 31 -0.42 21.76 -28.55
C LYS A 31 -0.59 20.23 -28.47
N ALA A 32 0.47 19.50 -28.79
CA ALA A 32 0.52 18.07 -28.55
C ALA A 32 0.30 17.90 -27.06
N ALA A 33 -0.82 17.27 -26.69
CA ALA A 33 -1.06 16.83 -25.34
C ALA A 33 0.12 15.94 -24.93
N PRO A 34 0.64 16.07 -23.69
CA PRO A 34 1.77 15.26 -23.26
C PRO A 34 1.40 13.78 -23.43
N ALA A 35 2.35 12.99 -23.96
CA ALA A 35 2.18 11.57 -24.30
C ALA A 35 1.69 10.65 -23.16
N ASN A 36 1.42 11.20 -21.97
CA ASN A 36 0.97 10.50 -20.78
C ASN A 36 -0.57 10.55 -20.55
N ASP A 37 -1.33 11.16 -21.46
CA ASP A 37 -2.77 11.40 -21.26
C ASP A 37 -3.66 10.18 -21.56
N LYS A 38 -3.08 9.06 -21.98
CA LYS A 38 -3.83 7.82 -22.31
C LYS A 38 -3.65 6.69 -21.29
N LYS A 39 -2.72 6.79 -20.33
CA LYS A 39 -2.44 5.74 -19.36
C LYS A 39 -3.21 5.92 -18.07
N LEU A 40 -3.97 4.91 -17.64
CA LEU A 40 -4.49 4.83 -16.28
C LEU A 40 -3.32 4.66 -15.31
N ILE A 41 -3.19 5.57 -14.33
CA ILE A 41 -2.09 5.55 -13.35
C ILE A 41 -2.62 5.08 -12.00
N ILE A 42 -1.99 4.02 -11.47
CA ILE A 42 -2.38 3.40 -10.20
C ILE A 42 -1.26 3.58 -9.18
N TYR A 43 -1.57 4.18 -8.02
CA TYR A 43 -0.68 4.14 -6.87
C TYR A 43 -1.08 2.97 -5.97
N THR A 44 -0.12 2.11 -5.64
CA THR A 44 -0.43 0.91 -4.87
C THR A 44 0.65 0.53 -3.87
N SER A 45 0.24 -0.03 -2.72
CA SER A 45 1.16 -0.69 -1.81
C SER A 45 1.27 -2.20 -2.05
N MET A 46 0.54 -2.73 -3.03
CA MET A 46 0.67 -4.12 -3.44
C MET A 46 2.03 -4.36 -4.11
N LYS A 47 2.65 -5.49 -3.81
CA LYS A 47 3.92 -5.89 -4.43
C LYS A 47 3.70 -6.46 -5.83
N GLU A 48 4.77 -6.47 -6.64
CA GLU A 48 4.78 -7.02 -7.99
C GLU A 48 4.12 -8.40 -8.10
N SER A 49 4.32 -9.26 -7.10
CA SER A 49 3.72 -10.60 -7.07
C SER A 49 2.20 -10.60 -7.14
N LEU A 50 1.54 -9.50 -6.78
CA LEU A 50 0.09 -9.35 -6.84
C LEU A 50 -0.35 -8.39 -7.93
N ILE A 51 0.16 -7.14 -7.92
CA ILE A 51 -0.34 -6.09 -8.81
C ILE A 51 -0.13 -6.42 -10.30
N LYS A 52 1.00 -7.05 -10.64
CA LYS A 52 1.32 -7.42 -12.02
C LYS A 52 0.23 -8.32 -12.63
N GLY A 53 -0.15 -9.41 -11.95
CA GLY A 53 -1.18 -10.32 -12.43
C GLY A 53 -2.56 -9.65 -12.56
N ILE A 54 -2.90 -8.74 -11.65
CA ILE A 54 -4.14 -7.96 -11.71
C ILE A 54 -4.14 -7.05 -12.94
N VAL A 55 -3.06 -6.30 -13.18
CA VAL A 55 -2.96 -5.40 -14.34
C VAL A 55 -2.95 -6.17 -15.66
N GLU A 56 -2.23 -7.29 -15.73
CA GLU A 56 -2.21 -8.16 -16.92
C GLU A 56 -3.60 -8.72 -17.23
N GLY A 57 -4.35 -9.16 -16.23
CA GLY A 57 -5.73 -9.63 -16.39
C GLY A 57 -6.66 -8.52 -16.85
N PHE A 58 -6.57 -7.33 -16.23
CA PHE A 58 -7.35 -6.16 -16.64
C PHE A 58 -7.10 -5.78 -18.11
N LYS A 59 -5.83 -5.72 -18.53
CA LYS A 59 -5.45 -5.37 -19.91
C LYS A 59 -5.96 -6.39 -20.93
N LYS A 60 -6.09 -7.68 -20.58
CA LYS A 60 -6.69 -8.70 -21.47
C LYS A 60 -8.15 -8.41 -21.77
N GLN A 61 -8.90 -7.91 -20.78
CA GLN A 61 -10.32 -7.55 -20.95
C GLN A 61 -10.52 -6.14 -21.52
N ASN A 62 -9.52 -5.27 -21.37
CA ASN A 62 -9.58 -3.86 -21.79
C ASN A 62 -8.31 -3.50 -22.59
N PRO A 63 -8.12 -4.06 -23.80
CA PRO A 63 -6.89 -3.90 -24.57
C PRO A 63 -6.62 -2.45 -24.98
N ASP A 64 -7.65 -1.61 -25.04
CA ASP A 64 -7.55 -0.20 -25.39
C ASP A 64 -7.15 0.71 -24.21
N ILE A 65 -7.08 0.16 -22.99
CA ILE A 65 -6.67 0.90 -21.80
C ILE A 65 -5.24 0.52 -21.44
N ASP A 66 -4.33 1.47 -21.62
CA ASP A 66 -2.97 1.29 -21.10
C ASP A 66 -2.94 1.60 -19.59
N VAL A 67 -2.17 0.83 -18.84
CA VAL A 67 -2.08 0.94 -17.38
C VAL A 67 -0.63 1.02 -16.96
N ASP A 68 -0.34 1.98 -16.09
CA ASP A 68 0.93 2.06 -15.36
C ASP A 68 0.67 2.06 -13.86
N TYR A 69 1.61 1.55 -13.08
CA TYR A 69 1.46 1.55 -11.62
C TYR A 69 2.76 1.86 -10.91
N GLN A 70 2.64 2.59 -9.81
CA GLN A 70 3.73 2.84 -8.89
C GLN A 70 3.52 2.05 -7.60
N SER A 71 4.36 1.04 -7.36
CA SER A 71 4.34 0.26 -6.11
C SER A 71 5.32 0.84 -5.08
N ALA A 72 4.79 1.28 -3.94
CA ALA A 72 5.59 1.76 -2.81
C ALA A 72 4.85 1.51 -1.48
N GLY A 73 5.53 1.66 -0.34
CA GLY A 73 4.86 1.61 0.98
C GLY A 73 3.81 2.72 1.11
N ALA A 74 2.69 2.44 1.80
CA ALA A 74 1.57 3.37 1.93
C ALA A 74 2.01 4.76 2.42
N GLY A 75 2.84 4.84 3.48
CA GLY A 75 3.33 6.12 3.98
C GLY A 75 4.11 6.94 2.93
N LYS A 76 4.88 6.28 2.04
CA LYS A 76 5.57 6.97 0.93
C LYS A 76 4.58 7.48 -0.13
N LEU A 77 3.55 6.69 -0.43
CA LEU A 77 2.50 7.10 -1.37
C LEU A 77 1.71 8.29 -0.82
N MET A 78 1.37 8.28 0.47
CA MET A 78 0.65 9.40 1.09
C MET A 78 1.48 10.67 1.09
N ALA A 79 2.78 10.61 1.37
CA ALA A 79 3.68 11.76 1.26
C ALA A 79 3.76 12.29 -0.18
N LYS A 80 3.81 11.40 -1.17
CA LYS A 80 3.79 11.76 -2.59
C LYS A 80 2.49 12.46 -2.98
N ILE A 81 1.34 11.90 -2.59
CA ILE A 81 0.01 12.48 -2.86
C ILE A 81 -0.10 13.87 -2.22
N ALA A 82 0.39 14.04 -0.99
CA ALA A 82 0.39 15.34 -0.31
C ALA A 82 1.22 16.40 -1.07
N ALA A 83 2.41 16.03 -1.56
CA ALA A 83 3.25 16.92 -2.36
C ALA A 83 2.60 17.26 -3.72
N GLU A 84 1.99 16.29 -4.38
CA GLU A 84 1.27 16.49 -5.65
C GLU A 84 0.06 17.42 -5.47
N ARG A 85 -0.69 17.27 -4.39
CA ARG A 85 -1.80 18.17 -4.04
C ARG A 85 -1.33 19.61 -3.82
N GLN A 86 -0.21 19.80 -3.11
CA GLN A 86 0.40 21.13 -2.96
C GLN A 86 0.80 21.75 -4.29
N SER A 87 1.14 20.91 -5.29
CA SER A 87 1.43 21.34 -6.66
C SER A 87 0.18 21.49 -7.53
N GLY A 88 -1.01 21.31 -6.94
CA GLY A 88 -2.32 21.53 -7.59
C GLY A 88 -2.92 20.33 -8.31
N LYS A 89 -2.24 19.17 -8.39
CA LYS A 89 -2.77 18.00 -9.10
C LYS A 89 -2.21 16.69 -8.56
N ILE A 90 -3.09 15.73 -8.24
CA ILE A 90 -2.72 14.33 -8.01
C ILE A 90 -2.50 13.68 -9.37
N LEU A 91 -1.39 12.96 -9.53
CA LEU A 91 -1.02 12.33 -10.80
C LEU A 91 -1.61 10.95 -11.00
N ALA A 92 -2.01 10.27 -9.91
CA ALA A 92 -2.68 9.00 -9.98
C ALA A 92 -4.18 9.16 -10.27
N ASP A 93 -4.75 8.18 -10.97
CA ASP A 93 -6.18 8.05 -11.20
C ASP A 93 -6.84 7.16 -10.14
N VAL A 94 -6.11 6.13 -9.69
CA VAL A 94 -6.58 5.14 -8.71
C VAL A 94 -5.52 4.95 -7.62
N ILE A 95 -5.98 4.73 -6.39
CA ILE A 95 -5.16 4.31 -5.28
C ILE A 95 -5.66 2.97 -4.71
N TRP A 96 -4.76 2.02 -4.49
CA TRP A 96 -5.02 0.73 -3.84
C TRP A 96 -3.95 0.41 -2.82
N THR A 97 -4.22 0.60 -1.53
CA THR A 97 -3.25 0.35 -0.47
C THR A 97 -3.82 -0.49 0.68
N SER A 98 -2.99 -0.79 1.68
CA SER A 98 -3.36 -1.61 2.84
C SER A 98 -3.51 -0.77 4.13
N GLU A 99 -3.91 0.49 4.01
CA GLU A 99 -4.06 1.36 5.18
C GLU A 99 -5.41 2.08 5.15
N VAL A 100 -6.38 1.48 5.82
CA VAL A 100 -7.78 1.97 5.85
C VAL A 100 -7.90 3.41 6.37
N PRO A 101 -7.21 3.84 7.47
CA PRO A 101 -7.31 5.19 7.97
C PRO A 101 -6.99 6.28 6.94
N ASP A 102 -6.05 6.06 6.03
CA ASP A 102 -5.74 7.05 4.99
C ASP A 102 -6.92 7.31 4.05
N PHE A 103 -7.75 6.28 3.79
CA PHE A 103 -8.94 6.43 2.94
C PHE A 103 -10.04 7.23 3.64
N TYR A 104 -10.25 7.04 4.94
CA TYR A 104 -11.15 7.89 5.71
C TYR A 104 -10.68 9.34 5.69
N LYS A 105 -9.38 9.59 5.87
CA LYS A 105 -8.80 10.94 5.76
C LYS A 105 -9.03 11.54 4.37
N MET A 106 -8.71 10.81 3.31
CA MET A 106 -8.92 11.28 1.92
C MET A 106 -10.40 11.52 1.60
N LYS A 107 -11.31 10.70 2.17
CA LYS A 107 -12.75 10.91 2.08
C LYS A 107 -13.17 12.21 2.77
N ASP A 108 -12.72 12.45 3.99
CA ASP A 108 -13.02 13.68 4.74
C ASP A 108 -12.46 14.94 4.06
N GLU A 109 -11.37 14.79 3.32
CA GLU A 109 -10.75 15.84 2.49
C GLU A 109 -11.41 16.01 1.11
N ASP A 110 -12.47 15.26 0.82
CA ASP A 110 -13.25 15.27 -0.44
C ASP A 110 -12.41 15.10 -1.73
N ILE A 111 -11.36 14.27 -1.66
CA ILE A 111 -10.48 14.00 -2.81
C ILE A 111 -10.71 12.65 -3.48
N LEU A 112 -11.70 11.89 -3.01
CA LEU A 112 -12.10 10.62 -3.60
C LEU A 112 -13.40 10.76 -4.37
N GLU A 113 -13.48 10.11 -5.52
CA GLU A 113 -14.69 9.99 -6.32
C GLU A 113 -15.63 8.97 -5.70
N LYS A 114 -16.92 9.31 -5.63
CA LYS A 114 -17.94 8.35 -5.18
C LYS A 114 -18.38 7.49 -6.36
N TYR A 115 -18.13 6.21 -6.24
CA TYR A 115 -18.50 5.24 -7.26
C TYR A 115 -19.09 3.98 -6.65
N GLN A 116 -20.29 3.61 -7.09
CA GLN A 116 -20.96 2.37 -6.71
C GLN A 116 -20.72 1.34 -7.80
N SER A 117 -19.71 0.49 -7.62
CA SER A 117 -19.44 -0.59 -8.58
C SER A 117 -20.63 -1.56 -8.64
N PRO A 118 -21.08 -1.98 -9.83
CA PRO A 118 -22.20 -2.91 -9.98
C PRO A 118 -21.96 -4.28 -9.37
N VAL A 119 -20.68 -4.66 -9.14
CA VAL A 119 -20.31 -5.96 -8.56
C VAL A 119 -20.21 -5.96 -7.02
N LEU A 120 -20.44 -4.82 -6.36
CA LEU A 120 -20.33 -4.72 -4.89
C LEU A 120 -21.27 -5.64 -4.13
N LYS A 121 -22.45 -5.92 -4.66
CA LYS A 121 -23.43 -6.84 -4.04
C LYS A 121 -22.88 -8.26 -3.82
N GLU A 122 -21.83 -8.60 -4.54
CA GLU A 122 -21.18 -9.92 -4.51
C GLU A 122 -19.93 -9.94 -3.61
N THR A 123 -19.60 -8.79 -3.00
CA THR A 123 -18.42 -8.62 -2.14
C THR A 123 -18.83 -8.42 -0.68
N VAL A 124 -17.94 -8.79 0.25
CA VAL A 124 -18.08 -8.41 1.65
C VAL A 124 -17.58 -6.99 1.85
N ASN A 125 -18.27 -6.24 2.69
CA ASN A 125 -17.86 -4.89 3.08
C ASN A 125 -17.44 -4.86 4.55
N PRO A 126 -16.15 -4.64 4.85
CA PRO A 126 -15.64 -4.54 6.21
C PRO A 126 -15.78 -3.14 6.83
N PHE A 127 -16.28 -2.15 6.07
CA PHE A 127 -16.28 -0.76 6.48
C PHE A 127 -17.63 -0.32 7.04
N ASN A 128 -17.58 0.44 8.13
CA ASN A 128 -18.71 1.21 8.60
C ASN A 128 -18.82 2.51 7.78
N ASP A 129 -20.01 3.12 7.72
CA ASP A 129 -20.25 4.39 7.00
C ASP A 129 -19.84 4.38 5.52
N TYR A 130 -20.09 3.25 4.86
CA TYR A 130 -19.81 3.09 3.45
C TYR A 130 -20.69 4.03 2.60
N ASP A 131 -20.05 4.82 1.72
CA ASP A 131 -20.74 5.78 0.86
C ASP A 131 -20.29 5.75 -0.62
N GLY A 132 -19.49 4.73 -0.99
CA GLY A 132 -18.94 4.57 -2.32
C GLY A 132 -17.61 5.29 -2.57
N SER A 133 -17.05 6.01 -1.60
CA SER A 133 -15.75 6.68 -1.77
C SER A 133 -14.58 5.72 -1.90
N PHE A 134 -14.68 4.53 -1.36
CA PHE A 134 -13.69 3.47 -1.50
C PHE A 134 -14.28 2.09 -1.19
N HIS A 135 -13.63 1.03 -1.68
CA HIS A 135 -14.09 -0.35 -1.55
C HIS A 135 -12.97 -1.24 -1.03
N ALA A 136 -13.28 -2.27 -0.24
CA ALA A 136 -12.29 -3.31 0.04
C ALA A 136 -12.04 -4.12 -1.23
N ALA A 137 -10.77 -4.28 -1.62
CA ALA A 137 -10.38 -5.06 -2.79
C ALA A 137 -9.61 -6.35 -2.46
N ARG A 138 -9.26 -6.54 -1.21
CA ARG A 138 -8.84 -7.79 -0.57
C ARG A 138 -8.90 -7.64 0.94
N LEU A 139 -8.94 -8.76 1.64
CA LEU A 139 -8.82 -8.83 3.09
C LEU A 139 -7.44 -9.40 3.44
N GLY A 140 -6.45 -8.52 3.49
CA GLY A 140 -5.09 -8.92 3.84
C GLY A 140 -5.02 -9.42 5.27
N THR A 141 -4.29 -10.52 5.49
CA THR A 141 -4.01 -11.03 6.82
C THR A 141 -2.54 -10.83 7.19
N LEU A 142 -2.30 -10.63 8.47
CA LEU A 142 -0.97 -10.65 9.03
C LEU A 142 -0.89 -11.77 10.08
N GLY A 143 0.27 -12.39 10.14
CA GLY A 143 0.58 -13.42 11.10
C GLY A 143 2.04 -13.38 11.49
N ILE A 144 2.44 -14.38 12.24
CA ILE A 144 3.83 -14.63 12.60
C ILE A 144 4.44 -15.52 11.53
N ILE A 145 5.57 -15.13 10.93
CA ILE A 145 6.38 -16.07 10.18
C ILE A 145 7.59 -16.52 11.00
N ILE A 146 7.98 -17.76 10.80
CA ILE A 146 9.21 -18.33 11.31
C ILE A 146 10.09 -18.80 10.17
N ASN A 147 11.41 -18.72 10.38
CA ASN A 147 12.36 -19.44 9.57
C ASN A 147 12.43 -20.90 10.09
N THR A 148 12.03 -21.87 9.26
CA THR A 148 11.89 -23.29 9.67
C THR A 148 13.23 -23.99 9.88
N ASP A 149 14.35 -23.39 9.44
CA ASP A 149 15.69 -23.89 9.78
C ASP A 149 16.10 -23.51 11.21
N LYS A 150 15.55 -22.39 11.72
CA LYS A 150 15.88 -21.83 13.04
C LYS A 150 14.88 -22.23 14.12
N ILE A 151 13.58 -22.15 13.81
CA ILE A 151 12.49 -22.44 14.76
C ILE A 151 11.78 -23.72 14.32
N LYS A 152 11.72 -24.71 15.20
CA LYS A 152 11.11 -26.03 14.89
C LYS A 152 9.66 -26.17 15.36
N THR A 153 9.27 -25.40 16.38
CA THR A 153 7.90 -25.39 16.91
C THR A 153 7.20 -24.10 16.49
N ALA A 154 6.17 -24.25 15.67
CA ALA A 154 5.38 -23.10 15.20
C ALA A 154 4.68 -22.38 16.37
N PRO A 155 4.70 -21.04 16.42
CA PRO A 155 3.95 -20.28 17.42
C PRO A 155 2.45 -20.45 17.18
N THR A 156 1.68 -20.56 18.24
CA THR A 156 0.23 -20.74 18.23
C THR A 156 -0.53 -19.52 18.74
N GLN A 157 0.17 -18.62 19.42
CA GLN A 157 -0.39 -17.39 19.99
C GLN A 157 0.64 -16.25 19.94
N TRP A 158 0.19 -15.02 20.04
CA TRP A 158 1.07 -13.84 19.97
C TRP A 158 2.10 -13.78 21.08
N SER A 159 1.76 -14.25 22.28
CA SER A 159 2.70 -14.28 23.43
C SER A 159 3.84 -15.29 23.25
N ASP A 160 3.74 -16.22 22.30
CA ASP A 160 4.86 -17.15 22.01
C ASP A 160 6.11 -16.40 21.55
N LEU A 161 5.95 -15.19 20.96
CA LEU A 161 7.07 -14.33 20.56
C LEU A 161 7.94 -13.84 21.75
N LEU A 162 7.47 -14.01 22.98
CA LEU A 162 8.20 -13.66 24.20
C LEU A 162 9.08 -14.80 24.73
N LYS A 163 8.97 -16.00 24.12
CA LYS A 163 9.76 -17.16 24.51
C LYS A 163 11.26 -17.00 24.17
N PRO A 164 12.16 -17.71 24.87
CA PRO A 164 13.60 -17.58 24.67
C PRO A 164 14.09 -17.83 23.24
N GLU A 165 13.45 -18.73 22.49
CA GLU A 165 13.82 -19.05 21.11
C GLU A 165 13.63 -17.87 20.13
N TYR A 166 12.82 -16.87 20.48
CA TYR A 166 12.61 -15.65 19.69
C TYR A 166 13.49 -14.47 20.15
N LYS A 167 14.30 -14.67 21.22
CA LYS A 167 15.11 -13.60 21.78
C LYS A 167 16.09 -13.04 20.75
N ASN A 168 16.08 -11.70 20.60
CA ASN A 168 16.86 -10.93 19.61
C ASN A 168 16.58 -11.27 18.14
N GLY A 169 15.55 -12.08 17.87
CA GLY A 169 15.29 -12.64 16.54
C GLY A 169 13.94 -12.25 15.91
N PHE A 170 13.11 -11.44 16.60
CA PHE A 170 11.83 -11.01 16.05
C PHE A 170 11.91 -9.62 15.41
N GLY A 171 11.24 -9.46 14.25
CA GLY A 171 11.15 -8.20 13.53
C GLY A 171 9.72 -7.76 13.20
N ILE A 172 9.50 -6.46 13.26
CA ILE A 172 8.26 -5.81 12.81
C ILE A 172 8.60 -4.63 11.91
N ALA A 173 7.83 -4.41 10.84
CA ALA A 173 8.06 -3.28 9.94
C ALA A 173 7.77 -1.94 10.62
N ASN A 174 8.40 -0.86 10.14
CA ASN A 174 8.15 0.49 10.63
C ASN A 174 6.72 0.95 10.27
N PRO A 175 5.87 1.24 11.27
CA PRO A 175 4.48 1.67 11.04
C PRO A 175 4.36 3.04 10.34
N ALA A 176 5.39 3.88 10.39
CA ALA A 176 5.41 5.13 9.63
C ALA A 176 5.59 4.94 8.11
N LEU A 177 6.12 3.78 7.69
CA LEU A 177 6.45 3.49 6.29
C LEU A 177 5.57 2.40 5.67
N SER A 178 4.91 1.60 6.50
CA SER A 178 4.10 0.45 6.10
C SER A 178 2.70 0.53 6.70
N GLY A 179 1.68 0.68 5.86
CA GLY A 179 0.29 0.73 6.29
C GLY A 179 -0.17 -0.57 6.97
N THR A 180 0.27 -1.73 6.49
CA THR A 180 -0.01 -3.01 7.17
C THR A 180 0.63 -3.06 8.55
N SER A 181 1.82 -2.50 8.72
CA SER A 181 2.47 -2.44 10.05
C SER A 181 1.75 -1.49 10.99
N TYR A 182 1.33 -0.30 10.50
CA TYR A 182 0.51 0.59 11.32
C TYR A 182 -0.76 -0.10 11.81
N MET A 183 -1.49 -0.74 10.90
CA MET A 183 -2.72 -1.45 11.25
C MET A 183 -2.45 -2.59 12.24
N SER A 184 -1.38 -3.37 12.06
CA SER A 184 -1.05 -4.45 13.00
C SER A 184 -0.67 -3.93 14.38
N VAL A 185 0.06 -2.80 14.46
CA VAL A 185 0.36 -2.16 15.75
C VAL A 185 -0.92 -1.70 16.44
N ALA A 186 -1.83 -1.04 15.72
CA ALA A 186 -3.09 -0.57 16.29
C ALA A 186 -3.99 -1.73 16.75
N LEU A 187 -4.06 -2.83 15.99
CA LEU A 187 -4.84 -4.02 16.33
C LEU A 187 -4.26 -4.75 17.55
N LEU A 188 -2.94 -4.97 17.57
CA LEU A 188 -2.27 -5.66 18.68
C LEU A 188 -2.27 -4.80 19.96
N GLU A 189 -2.11 -3.48 19.83
CA GLU A 189 -2.25 -2.56 20.96
C GLU A 189 -3.65 -2.61 21.55
N LYS A 190 -4.67 -2.59 20.72
CA LYS A 190 -6.06 -2.71 21.19
C LYS A 190 -6.32 -4.02 21.90
N GLN A 191 -5.75 -5.13 21.44
CA GLN A 191 -5.97 -6.47 21.98
C GLN A 191 -5.14 -6.74 23.24
N PHE A 192 -3.87 -6.33 23.25
CA PHE A 192 -2.89 -6.72 24.28
C PHE A 192 -2.30 -5.52 25.03
N GLY A 193 -2.60 -4.30 24.63
CA GLY A 193 -2.01 -3.08 25.19
C GLY A 193 -0.56 -2.83 24.79
N TRP A 194 -0.04 -1.70 25.21
CA TRP A 194 1.34 -1.30 24.93
C TRP A 194 2.38 -2.20 25.60
N LYS A 195 2.02 -2.84 26.72
CA LYS A 195 2.87 -3.79 27.44
C LYS A 195 3.38 -4.90 26.53
N PHE A 196 2.58 -5.37 25.57
CA PHE A 196 2.99 -6.36 24.60
C PHE A 196 4.23 -5.91 23.80
N PHE A 197 4.25 -4.66 23.32
CA PHE A 197 5.38 -4.14 22.58
C PHE A 197 6.59 -3.84 23.47
N GLU A 198 6.37 -3.45 24.72
CA GLU A 198 7.44 -3.31 25.71
C GLU A 198 8.13 -4.66 25.98
N ASP A 199 7.35 -5.74 26.08
CA ASP A 199 7.86 -7.10 26.28
C ASP A 199 8.58 -7.62 25.01
N ILE A 200 8.01 -7.37 23.82
CA ILE A 200 8.69 -7.64 22.53
C ILE A 200 10.04 -6.92 22.48
N LYS A 201 10.09 -5.65 22.90
CA LYS A 201 11.34 -4.89 22.96
C LYS A 201 12.32 -5.46 23.97
N ALA A 202 11.85 -5.80 25.18
CA ALA A 202 12.66 -6.42 26.21
C ALA A 202 13.24 -7.77 25.75
N ASN A 203 12.49 -8.53 24.92
CA ASN A 203 12.96 -9.76 24.28
C ASN A 203 13.87 -9.50 23.05
N GLY A 204 14.25 -8.24 22.78
CA GLY A 204 15.16 -7.87 21.70
C GLY A 204 14.51 -7.71 20.33
N GLY A 205 13.21 -7.55 20.29
CA GLY A 205 12.48 -7.22 19.05
C GLY A 205 12.96 -5.92 18.41
N ARG A 206 12.98 -5.87 17.09
CA ARG A 206 13.52 -4.74 16.32
C ARG A 206 12.59 -4.28 15.18
N ILE A 207 12.77 -3.02 14.75
CA ILE A 207 12.03 -2.43 13.65
C ILE A 207 12.83 -2.58 12.34
N GLY A 208 12.18 -3.09 11.28
CA GLY A 208 12.69 -3.04 9.90
C GLY A 208 12.07 -1.89 9.10
N LYS A 209 12.59 -1.62 7.90
CA LYS A 209 12.11 -0.52 7.04
C LYS A 209 10.68 -0.73 6.52
N GLY A 210 10.32 -1.97 6.20
CA GLY A 210 9.01 -2.28 5.62
C GLY A 210 8.71 -3.78 5.64
N SER A 211 7.45 -4.15 5.37
CA SER A 211 6.99 -5.55 5.47
C SER A 211 7.77 -6.52 4.58
N GLY A 212 8.17 -6.10 3.37
CA GLY A 212 9.00 -6.94 2.50
C GLY A 212 10.37 -7.25 3.12
N GLN A 213 11.02 -6.24 3.71
CA GLN A 213 12.35 -6.41 4.31
C GLN A 213 12.32 -7.38 5.48
N VAL A 214 11.43 -7.22 6.46
CA VAL A 214 11.41 -8.12 7.62
C VAL A 214 11.11 -9.58 7.22
N ILE A 215 10.35 -9.78 6.12
CA ILE A 215 10.12 -11.10 5.55
C ILE A 215 11.41 -11.62 4.90
N ASP A 216 12.15 -10.77 4.18
CA ASP A 216 13.45 -11.13 3.57
C ASP A 216 14.49 -11.47 4.64
N ASP A 217 14.58 -10.67 5.69
CA ASP A 217 15.49 -10.90 6.84
C ASP A 217 15.15 -12.22 7.56
N THR A 218 13.85 -12.58 7.63
CA THR A 218 13.44 -13.87 8.18
C THR A 218 13.78 -15.02 7.21
N ALA A 219 13.57 -14.83 5.90
CA ALA A 219 13.90 -15.85 4.91
C ALA A 219 15.41 -16.14 4.85
N SER A 220 16.26 -15.12 5.02
CA SER A 220 17.73 -15.28 5.07
C SER A 220 18.24 -15.83 6.41
N GLY A 221 17.41 -15.87 7.46
CA GLY A 221 17.79 -16.27 8.81
C GLY A 221 18.49 -15.18 9.62
N GLU A 222 18.51 -13.94 9.17
CA GLU A 222 18.92 -12.77 9.97
C GLU A 222 17.94 -12.52 11.12
N LEU A 223 16.65 -12.74 10.87
CA LEU A 223 15.61 -12.87 11.88
C LEU A 223 15.18 -14.34 11.96
N VAL A 224 14.79 -14.78 13.15
CA VAL A 224 14.17 -16.11 13.30
C VAL A 224 12.66 -16.05 13.06
N SER A 225 12.07 -14.87 13.23
CA SER A 225 10.64 -14.64 13.10
C SER A 225 10.36 -13.16 12.77
N SER A 226 9.21 -12.90 12.15
CA SER A 226 8.71 -11.53 11.99
C SER A 226 7.18 -11.51 11.88
N LEU A 227 6.61 -10.33 12.12
CA LEU A 227 5.23 -10.04 11.74
C LEU A 227 5.17 -9.84 10.23
N ALA A 228 4.36 -10.63 9.54
CA ALA A 228 4.41 -10.73 8.09
C ALA A 228 3.04 -10.69 7.43
N VAL A 229 3.04 -10.19 6.20
CA VAL A 229 1.89 -10.11 5.32
C VAL A 229 1.75 -11.43 4.53
N ASP A 230 0.55 -11.95 4.48
CA ASP A 230 0.13 -13.21 3.86
C ASP A 230 0.75 -13.45 2.46
N TYR A 231 0.29 -12.75 1.43
CA TYR A 231 0.69 -12.99 0.04
C TYR A 231 2.18 -12.74 -0.23
N ILE A 232 2.82 -11.82 0.52
CA ILE A 232 4.26 -11.56 0.36
C ILE A 232 5.05 -12.79 0.85
N THR A 233 4.65 -13.31 2.00
CA THR A 233 5.24 -14.53 2.56
C THR A 233 5.00 -15.73 1.65
N ASN A 234 3.76 -15.94 1.21
CA ASN A 234 3.40 -17.05 0.32
C ASN A 234 4.16 -17.00 -1.01
N ALA A 235 4.40 -15.80 -1.56
CA ALA A 235 5.23 -15.65 -2.75
C ALA A 235 6.71 -16.03 -2.51
N LYS A 236 7.25 -15.85 -1.30
CA LYS A 236 8.59 -16.28 -0.92
C LYS A 236 8.67 -17.79 -0.72
N ILE A 237 7.69 -18.38 -0.02
CA ILE A 237 7.56 -19.82 0.15
C ILE A 237 7.47 -20.54 -1.21
N ALA A 238 6.68 -20.00 -2.13
CA ALA A 238 6.55 -20.53 -3.49
C ALA A 238 7.86 -20.49 -4.30
N LYS A 239 8.81 -19.64 -3.89
CA LYS A 239 10.18 -19.57 -4.46
C LYS A 239 11.22 -20.37 -3.68
N GLY A 240 10.79 -21.22 -2.75
CA GLY A 240 11.66 -22.10 -1.99
C GLY A 240 12.21 -21.51 -0.68
N ALA A 241 11.69 -20.38 -0.19
CA ALA A 241 12.10 -19.87 1.12
C ALA A 241 11.61 -20.82 2.24
N HIS A 242 12.47 -21.12 3.18
CA HIS A 242 12.20 -21.97 4.36
C HIS A 242 11.43 -21.17 5.41
N LEU A 243 10.22 -20.78 5.08
CA LEU A 243 9.30 -20.02 5.92
C LEU A 243 8.03 -20.80 6.20
N GLN A 244 7.47 -20.58 7.38
CA GLN A 244 6.12 -21.02 7.73
C GLN A 244 5.31 -19.84 8.23
N MET A 245 4.09 -19.67 7.70
CA MET A 245 3.12 -18.68 8.14
C MET A 245 2.24 -19.26 9.23
N CYS A 246 2.13 -18.58 10.35
CA CYS A 246 1.35 -18.96 11.52
C CYS A 246 0.33 -17.87 11.82
N TYR A 247 -0.93 -18.25 11.99
CA TYR A 247 -2.03 -17.34 12.32
C TYR A 247 -2.51 -17.63 13.74
N PRO A 248 -2.19 -16.76 14.73
CA PRO A 248 -2.82 -16.84 16.05
C PRO A 248 -4.35 -16.68 15.99
N PRO A 249 -5.09 -17.12 17.04
CA PRO A 249 -6.55 -17.06 17.06
C PRO A 249 -7.12 -15.65 16.85
N GLU A 250 -6.45 -14.62 17.38
CA GLU A 250 -6.78 -13.20 17.15
C GLU A 250 -6.25 -12.79 15.78
N LEU A 251 -7.11 -12.88 14.76
CA LEU A 251 -6.72 -12.63 13.39
C LEU A 251 -6.48 -11.13 13.15
N LEU A 252 -5.29 -10.79 12.70
CA LEU A 252 -5.00 -9.46 12.20
C LEU A 252 -5.48 -9.34 10.75
N LEU A 253 -6.65 -8.73 10.58
CA LEU A 253 -7.25 -8.51 9.28
C LEU A 253 -7.08 -7.04 8.88
N VAL A 254 -6.47 -6.81 7.73
CA VAL A 254 -6.21 -5.48 7.18
C VAL A 254 -6.83 -5.40 5.79
N PRO A 255 -8.07 -4.91 5.69
CA PRO A 255 -8.68 -4.65 4.41
C PRO A 255 -7.78 -3.72 3.58
N SER A 256 -7.69 -3.99 2.29
CA SER A 256 -6.92 -3.16 1.37
C SER A 256 -7.88 -2.36 0.50
N PRO A 257 -8.14 -1.08 0.84
CA PRO A 257 -9.08 -0.28 0.09
C PRO A 257 -8.55 0.11 -1.28
N VAL A 258 -9.46 0.23 -2.25
CA VAL A 258 -9.26 0.86 -3.56
C VAL A 258 -10.19 2.06 -3.68
N ALA A 259 -9.71 3.15 -4.26
CA ALA A 259 -10.48 4.36 -4.54
C ALA A 259 -10.03 5.02 -5.84
N ILE A 260 -10.91 5.82 -6.40
CA ILE A 260 -10.66 6.68 -7.56
C ILE A 260 -10.42 8.10 -7.07
N PHE A 261 -9.40 8.78 -7.56
CA PHE A 261 -9.20 10.20 -7.23
C PHE A 261 -10.20 11.08 -7.98
N LYS A 262 -10.81 12.01 -7.24
CA LYS A 262 -11.78 12.96 -7.75
C LYS A 262 -11.15 13.87 -8.81
N GLY A 263 -11.86 14.08 -9.91
CA GLY A 263 -11.38 14.94 -11.01
C GLY A 263 -10.37 14.27 -11.94
N THR A 264 -10.16 12.95 -11.85
CA THR A 264 -9.37 12.22 -12.85
C THR A 264 -9.98 12.41 -14.25
N PRO A 265 -9.17 12.72 -15.27
CA PRO A 265 -9.65 12.77 -16.66
C PRO A 265 -9.97 11.38 -17.24
N LYS A 266 -9.66 10.30 -16.51
CA LYS A 266 -9.80 8.89 -16.94
C LYS A 266 -10.84 8.14 -16.10
N LEU A 267 -11.90 8.83 -15.71
CA LEU A 267 -12.90 8.30 -14.78
C LEU A 267 -13.49 6.95 -15.25
N ASP A 268 -13.81 6.82 -16.54
CA ASP A 268 -14.38 5.57 -17.07
C ASP A 268 -13.39 4.41 -17.03
N ALA A 269 -12.11 4.64 -17.33
CA ALA A 269 -11.06 3.65 -17.22
C ALA A 269 -10.81 3.25 -15.75
N ALA A 270 -10.85 4.23 -14.85
CA ALA A 270 -10.70 3.99 -13.40
C ALA A 270 -11.87 3.17 -12.84
N LYS A 271 -13.11 3.46 -13.24
CA LYS A 271 -14.30 2.67 -12.89
C LYS A 271 -14.17 1.21 -13.38
N LYS A 272 -13.80 1.03 -14.65
CA LYS A 272 -13.57 -0.31 -15.22
C LYS A 272 -12.49 -1.08 -14.44
N PHE A 273 -11.42 -0.40 -14.01
CA PHE A 273 -10.38 -1.04 -13.21
C PHE A 273 -10.89 -1.46 -11.83
N VAL A 274 -11.67 -0.62 -11.15
CA VAL A 274 -12.29 -0.96 -9.86
C VAL A 274 -13.26 -2.14 -10.03
N ASP A 275 -14.11 -2.15 -11.06
CA ASP A 275 -15.03 -3.24 -11.35
C ASP A 275 -14.28 -4.55 -11.61
N TYR A 276 -13.23 -4.49 -12.42
CA TYR A 276 -12.39 -5.66 -12.68
C TYR A 276 -11.73 -6.16 -11.39
N LEU A 277 -11.14 -5.26 -10.59
CA LEU A 277 -10.46 -5.63 -9.35
C LEU A 277 -11.41 -6.34 -8.36
N LEU A 278 -12.70 -5.99 -8.36
CA LEU A 278 -13.75 -6.62 -7.54
C LEU A 278 -14.40 -7.84 -8.21
N SER A 279 -14.09 -8.12 -9.48
CA SER A 279 -14.66 -9.24 -10.22
C SER A 279 -14.19 -10.60 -9.68
N LYS A 280 -14.93 -11.66 -9.99
CA LYS A 280 -14.54 -13.03 -9.62
C LYS A 280 -13.18 -13.42 -10.18
N GLU A 281 -12.86 -13.00 -11.42
CA GLU A 281 -11.57 -13.30 -12.04
C GLU A 281 -10.40 -12.69 -11.27
N ALA A 282 -10.43 -11.37 -11.00
CA ALA A 282 -9.37 -10.71 -10.25
C ALA A 282 -9.29 -11.24 -8.82
N GLN A 283 -10.41 -11.49 -8.17
CA GLN A 283 -10.43 -12.04 -6.81
C GLN A 283 -9.94 -13.49 -6.76
N THR A 284 -10.08 -14.26 -7.84
CA THR A 284 -9.43 -15.57 -7.97
C THR A 284 -7.90 -15.43 -8.05
N LEU A 285 -7.39 -14.41 -8.74
CA LEU A 285 -5.94 -14.10 -8.73
C LEU A 285 -5.47 -13.71 -7.32
N VAL A 286 -6.27 -12.90 -6.60
CA VAL A 286 -6.01 -12.54 -5.19
C VAL A 286 -5.90 -13.80 -4.33
N ALA A 287 -6.88 -14.71 -4.38
CA ALA A 287 -6.90 -15.94 -3.61
C ALA A 287 -5.72 -16.86 -3.94
N LYS A 288 -5.34 -16.99 -5.22
CA LYS A 288 -4.18 -17.78 -5.67
C LYS A 288 -2.84 -17.28 -5.13
N GLN A 289 -2.75 -15.99 -4.74
CA GLN A 289 -1.56 -15.44 -4.07
C GLN A 289 -1.53 -15.72 -2.56
N GLY A 290 -2.56 -16.39 -2.01
CA GLY A 290 -2.62 -16.73 -0.60
C GLY A 290 -2.98 -15.52 0.28
N THR A 291 -3.95 -14.75 -0.16
CA THR A 291 -4.60 -13.70 0.63
C THR A 291 -6.12 -13.80 0.44
N ILE A 292 -6.90 -13.34 1.40
CA ILE A 292 -8.35 -13.53 1.40
C ILE A 292 -8.99 -12.59 0.37
N PRO A 293 -9.77 -13.10 -0.59
CA PRO A 293 -10.56 -12.28 -1.51
C PRO A 293 -11.70 -11.58 -0.77
N VAL A 294 -12.36 -10.62 -1.42
CA VAL A 294 -13.58 -9.98 -0.87
C VAL A 294 -14.87 -10.70 -1.30
N ARG A 295 -14.78 -11.79 -2.05
CA ARG A 295 -15.91 -12.53 -2.61
C ARG A 295 -16.03 -13.91 -1.97
N GLU A 296 -17.24 -14.26 -1.50
CA GLU A 296 -17.54 -15.58 -0.94
C GLU A 296 -17.55 -16.70 -1.99
N ASP A 297 -17.81 -16.35 -3.27
CA ASP A 297 -17.88 -17.30 -4.39
C ASP A 297 -16.51 -17.58 -5.03
N VAL A 298 -15.41 -17.18 -4.36
CA VAL A 298 -14.03 -17.44 -4.76
C VAL A 298 -13.39 -18.39 -3.76
N GLU A 299 -12.94 -19.53 -4.26
CA GLU A 299 -12.24 -20.55 -3.46
C GLU A 299 -10.81 -20.09 -3.12
N ILE A 300 -10.45 -20.21 -1.85
CA ILE A 300 -9.09 -19.99 -1.37
C ILE A 300 -8.36 -21.35 -1.34
N PRO A 301 -7.20 -21.50 -2.01
CA PRO A 301 -6.47 -22.77 -1.98
C PRO A 301 -6.17 -23.23 -0.54
N ALA A 302 -6.56 -24.46 -0.20
CA ALA A 302 -6.48 -25.02 1.16
C ALA A 302 -5.07 -24.96 1.78
N LYS A 303 -4.02 -25.02 0.95
CA LYS A 303 -2.61 -24.91 1.41
C LYS A 303 -2.29 -23.64 2.18
N PHE A 304 -3.09 -22.57 2.05
CA PHE A 304 -2.86 -21.29 2.75
C PHE A 304 -3.50 -21.26 4.14
N ASN A 305 -4.37 -22.21 4.46
CA ASN A 305 -5.07 -22.27 5.76
C ASN A 305 -5.74 -20.94 6.17
N LEU A 306 -6.36 -20.27 5.20
CA LEU A 306 -7.07 -19.01 5.40
C LEU A 306 -8.57 -19.26 5.47
N PRO A 307 -9.31 -18.55 6.36
CA PRO A 307 -10.75 -18.66 6.41
C PRO A 307 -11.42 -17.97 5.22
N ALA A 308 -12.68 -18.34 4.94
CA ALA A 308 -13.53 -17.61 4.00
C ALA A 308 -13.74 -16.15 4.44
N PRO A 309 -14.07 -15.22 3.53
CA PRO A 309 -14.15 -13.79 3.81
C PRO A 309 -15.00 -13.41 5.04
N LYS A 310 -16.23 -13.90 5.14
CA LYS A 310 -17.10 -13.62 6.31
C LYS A 310 -16.53 -14.17 7.60
N ALA A 311 -16.05 -15.40 7.58
CA ALA A 311 -15.43 -16.03 8.74
C ALA A 311 -14.15 -15.27 9.18
N ALA A 312 -13.40 -14.72 8.24
CA ALA A 312 -12.24 -13.87 8.54
C ALA A 312 -12.66 -12.57 9.23
N LEU A 313 -13.72 -11.94 8.72
CA LEU A 313 -14.29 -10.75 9.36
C LEU A 313 -14.76 -11.04 10.79
N GLU A 314 -15.42 -12.18 11.03
CA GLU A 314 -15.90 -12.57 12.37
C GLU A 314 -14.74 -12.79 13.36
N LYS A 315 -13.68 -13.50 12.93
CA LYS A 315 -12.49 -13.84 13.75
C LYS A 315 -11.53 -12.67 13.97
N SER A 316 -11.64 -11.61 13.17
CA SER A 316 -10.69 -10.49 13.24
C SER A 316 -10.87 -9.64 14.50
N ILE A 317 -9.75 -9.12 15.00
CA ILE A 317 -9.75 -8.03 15.98
C ILE A 317 -10.50 -6.84 15.37
N LYS A 318 -11.52 -6.34 16.07
CA LYS A 318 -12.32 -5.20 15.62
C LYS A 318 -11.63 -3.89 15.98
N ILE A 319 -11.65 -2.93 15.06
CA ILE A 319 -11.12 -1.59 15.27
C ILE A 319 -12.10 -0.57 14.70
N ASP A 320 -12.22 0.57 15.36
CA ASP A 320 -12.87 1.74 14.79
C ASP A 320 -11.85 2.48 13.93
N TYR A 321 -12.08 2.50 12.62
CA TYR A 321 -11.16 3.12 11.67
C TYR A 321 -11.08 4.64 11.81
N LYS A 322 -12.18 5.31 12.21
CA LYS A 322 -12.16 6.77 12.45
C LYS A 322 -11.30 7.12 13.66
N GLU A 323 -11.41 6.33 14.73
CA GLU A 323 -10.53 6.49 15.90
C GLU A 323 -9.07 6.15 15.52
N ALA A 324 -8.83 5.14 14.68
CA ALA A 324 -7.51 4.82 14.17
C ALA A 324 -6.89 5.98 13.36
N VAL A 325 -7.69 6.74 12.58
CA VAL A 325 -7.22 7.98 11.91
C VAL A 325 -6.70 8.97 12.92
N LYS A 326 -7.50 9.28 13.95
CA LYS A 326 -7.15 10.28 14.98
C LYS A 326 -5.92 9.84 15.79
N ALA A 327 -5.80 8.55 16.08
CA ALA A 327 -4.73 8.00 16.90
C ALA A 327 -3.41 7.79 16.14
N LYS A 328 -3.41 7.83 14.79
CA LYS A 328 -2.30 7.37 13.94
C LYS A 328 -0.94 7.93 14.34
N GLU A 329 -0.81 9.25 14.43
CA GLU A 329 0.46 9.91 14.76
C GLU A 329 0.96 9.54 16.16
N ASN A 330 0.06 9.54 17.14
CA ASN A 330 0.38 9.17 18.52
C ASN A 330 0.77 7.70 18.64
N THR A 331 0.06 6.80 17.96
CA THR A 331 0.37 5.36 17.92
C THR A 331 1.75 5.13 17.33
N ILE A 332 2.05 5.74 16.18
CA ILE A 332 3.37 5.63 15.53
C ILE A 332 4.47 6.17 16.44
N LYS A 333 4.27 7.35 17.04
CA LYS A 333 5.23 7.98 17.95
C LYS A 333 5.48 7.10 19.18
N LYS A 334 4.44 6.59 19.82
CA LYS A 334 4.54 5.76 21.02
C LYS A 334 5.22 4.42 20.72
N PHE A 335 4.81 3.74 19.64
CA PHE A 335 5.47 2.51 19.18
C PHE A 335 6.95 2.73 18.89
N SER A 336 7.28 3.79 18.16
CA SER A 336 8.68 4.12 17.85
C SER A 336 9.49 4.42 19.11
N GLY A 337 8.90 5.11 20.08
CA GLY A 337 9.53 5.38 21.37
C GLY A 337 9.84 4.11 22.17
N ILE A 338 8.91 3.14 22.16
CA ILE A 338 9.10 1.83 22.82
C ILE A 338 10.19 1.03 22.12
N MET A 339 10.12 0.93 20.78
CA MET A 339 10.94 0.02 20.00
C MET A 339 12.33 0.56 19.64
N GLN A 340 12.57 1.87 19.74
CA GLN A 340 13.91 2.44 19.50
C GLN A 340 14.89 2.05 20.63
N VAL A 341 16.13 1.79 20.24
CA VAL A 341 17.23 1.65 21.19
C VAL A 341 17.48 3.03 21.80
N LYS A 342 17.28 3.19 23.11
CA LYS A 342 17.86 4.34 23.80
C LYS A 342 19.37 4.30 23.55
N LYS A 343 19.87 5.34 22.87
CA LYS A 343 21.31 5.53 22.68
C LYS A 343 22.01 5.66 24.01
#